data_ee08652fabf06dc8845e1c616237f876
#
_entry.id   ee08652fabf06dc8845e1c616237f876
#
_cell.length_a   1.000
_cell.length_b   1.000
_cell.length_c   1.000
_cell.angle_alpha   90.00
_cell.angle_beta   90.00
_cell.angle_gamma   90.00
#
_symmetry.space_group_name_H-M   'P 1'
#
loop_
_entity.id
_entity.type
_entity.pdbx_description
1 polymer ?
#
loop_
_entity_poly.entity_id
_entity_poly.type
_entity_poly.pdbx_seq_one_letter_code
_entity_poly.pdbx_strand_id
1 'polypeptide(L)'
;MRKLWYAFSLLAAASLILAACQPAETGLLADIKARGVIKVSTDPNYAPQSFLEPDGDFVGFDIDVAREIGKRLEVEVEFVTPDWDVITAGNWGDQWDISVGSMTITTARQAIMHFTQPYYYTPAQFAAATDSDVQTLEDISGQAVCVGTATTYESWLNGDLEGLGLPAESLYAEAPADVTTVPLTTDADCVQAIEAGREEFAVLLTSNTVVEAALASGAPIRKVGTPVYSEDLAVAIDRNHSKDPASLVEAIDKMIGEMHSDGTLAALSNQWFGADLSLNPNP
;
A
#
# COMPACT_ATOMS: atom_id res chain seq x y z
N MET A 1 11.83 -19.36 64.60
CA MET A 1 12.41 -18.64 63.46
C MET A 1 12.71 -19.51 62.22
N ARG A 2 13.13 -20.76 62.35
CA ARG A 2 13.47 -21.64 61.19
C ARG A 2 12.24 -22.04 60.33
N LYS A 3 11.06 -22.11 60.87
CA LYS A 3 9.83 -22.49 60.12
C LYS A 3 9.25 -21.39 59.22
N LEU A 4 9.53 -20.09 59.44
CA LEU A 4 9.14 -18.99 58.56
C LEU A 4 9.98 -18.89 57.29
N TRP A 5 11.25 -19.34 57.32
CA TRP A 5 12.13 -19.30 56.15
C TRP A 5 11.75 -20.32 55.07
N TYR A 6 11.21 -21.49 55.45
CA TYR A 6 10.72 -22.50 54.51
C TYR A 6 9.44 -22.09 53.79
N ALA A 7 8.58 -21.30 54.48
CA ALA A 7 7.33 -20.81 53.84
C ALA A 7 7.62 -19.74 52.75
N PHE A 8 8.62 -18.89 52.94
CA PHE A 8 9.04 -17.88 51.97
C PHE A 8 9.74 -18.49 50.73
N SER A 9 10.53 -19.53 50.92
CA SER A 9 11.20 -20.25 49.84
C SER A 9 10.23 -21.04 48.94
N LEU A 10 9.11 -21.56 49.50
CA LEU A 10 8.09 -22.26 48.75
C LEU A 10 7.18 -21.31 47.92
N LEU A 11 6.92 -20.09 48.42
CA LEU A 11 6.20 -19.08 47.66
C LEU A 11 7.00 -18.53 46.47
N ALA A 12 8.32 -18.33 46.63
CA ALA A 12 9.19 -17.87 45.55
C ALA A 12 9.37 -18.93 44.44
N ALA A 13 9.36 -20.22 44.78
CA ALA A 13 9.43 -21.31 43.79
C ALA A 13 8.12 -21.50 43.02
N ALA A 14 6.95 -21.25 43.65
CA ALA A 14 5.64 -21.32 42.98
C ALA A 14 5.43 -20.16 41.98
N SER A 15 6.01 -18.99 42.22
CA SER A 15 5.91 -17.85 41.30
C SER A 15 6.71 -18.02 40.01
N LEU A 16 7.77 -18.83 40.04
CA LEU A 16 8.59 -19.14 38.85
C LEU A 16 7.96 -20.22 37.92
N ILE A 17 7.06 -21.00 38.42
CA ILE A 17 6.39 -22.08 37.65
C ILE A 17 5.18 -21.54 36.85
N LEU A 18 4.58 -20.42 37.25
CA LEU A 18 3.47 -19.79 36.51
C LEU A 18 3.92 -19.01 35.26
N ALA A 19 5.21 -18.69 35.14
CA ALA A 19 5.75 -18.03 33.94
C ALA A 19 6.08 -18.99 32.79
N ALA A 20 6.02 -20.31 32.99
CA ALA A 20 6.50 -21.33 32.05
C ALA A 20 5.41 -21.98 31.17
N CYS A 21 4.15 -21.55 31.27
CA CYS A 21 3.04 -22.12 30.48
C CYS A 21 2.23 -21.06 29.74
N GLN A 22 2.88 -20.10 29.07
CA GLN A 22 2.23 -19.45 27.95
C GLN A 22 2.31 -20.42 26.77
N PRO A 23 1.19 -20.75 26.10
CA PRO A 23 1.26 -21.53 24.87
C PRO A 23 2.21 -20.79 23.93
N ALA A 24 3.13 -21.53 23.31
CA ALA A 24 4.02 -20.93 22.32
C ALA A 24 3.15 -20.22 21.28
N GLU A 25 3.41 -18.95 21.03
CA GLU A 25 2.77 -18.23 19.91
C GLU A 25 3.02 -19.07 18.66
N THR A 26 1.97 -19.32 17.88
CA THR A 26 2.03 -20.08 16.63
C THR A 26 1.57 -19.18 15.48
N GLY A 27 1.86 -19.58 14.23
CA GLY A 27 1.47 -18.82 13.06
C GLY A 27 2.57 -17.89 12.56
N LEU A 28 2.22 -17.04 11.60
CA LEU A 28 3.17 -16.21 10.86
C LEU A 28 3.83 -15.14 11.75
N LEU A 29 3.08 -14.51 12.65
CA LEU A 29 3.62 -13.50 13.58
C LEU A 29 4.72 -14.10 14.48
N ALA A 30 4.48 -15.28 15.04
CA ALA A 30 5.47 -15.95 15.89
C ALA A 30 6.74 -16.31 15.12
N ASP A 31 6.60 -16.75 13.88
CA ASP A 31 7.71 -17.05 12.99
C ASP A 31 8.54 -15.81 12.66
N ILE A 32 7.89 -14.68 12.34
CA ILE A 32 8.53 -13.37 12.12
C ILE A 32 9.33 -12.94 13.37
N LYS A 33 8.71 -12.99 14.54
CA LYS A 33 9.37 -12.63 15.81
C LYS A 33 10.55 -13.55 16.12
N ALA A 34 10.41 -14.84 15.86
CA ALA A 34 11.48 -15.83 16.12
C ALA A 34 12.69 -15.64 15.19
N ARG A 35 12.48 -15.28 13.92
CA ARG A 35 13.57 -14.99 12.98
C ARG A 35 14.11 -13.56 13.09
N GLY A 36 13.37 -12.64 13.74
CA GLY A 36 13.76 -11.24 13.97
C GLY A 36 13.66 -10.36 12.72
N VAL A 37 13.01 -10.80 11.66
CA VAL A 37 12.90 -10.09 10.38
C VAL A 37 11.49 -10.22 9.83
N ILE A 38 10.92 -9.12 9.31
CA ILE A 38 9.72 -9.13 8.48
C ILE A 38 10.07 -8.77 7.04
N LYS A 39 9.64 -9.58 6.08
CA LYS A 39 9.84 -9.35 4.66
C LYS A 39 8.64 -8.59 4.09
N VAL A 40 8.92 -7.46 3.45
CA VAL A 40 7.90 -6.53 2.93
C VAL A 40 8.07 -6.37 1.43
N SER A 41 7.04 -6.67 0.64
CA SER A 41 7.04 -6.32 -0.77
C SER A 41 6.67 -4.84 -0.95
N THR A 42 7.41 -4.17 -1.86
CA THR A 42 7.24 -2.77 -2.22
C THR A 42 7.66 -2.54 -3.68
N ASP A 43 7.34 -1.37 -4.23
CA ASP A 43 7.74 -0.98 -5.57
C ASP A 43 9.01 -0.08 -5.52
N PRO A 44 10.07 -0.35 -6.27
CA PRO A 44 11.24 0.50 -6.34
C PRO A 44 11.07 1.74 -7.21
N ASN A 45 9.94 1.90 -7.93
CA ASN A 45 9.69 2.95 -8.91
C ASN A 45 8.28 3.55 -8.78
N TYR A 46 7.84 3.85 -7.55
CA TYR A 46 6.52 4.44 -7.25
C TYR A 46 6.63 5.65 -6.32
N ALA A 47 7.43 6.65 -6.73
CA ALA A 47 7.59 7.90 -5.96
C ALA A 47 6.28 8.71 -5.93
N PRO A 48 5.95 9.36 -4.78
CA PRO A 48 6.72 9.47 -3.54
C PRO A 48 6.40 8.39 -2.50
N GLN A 49 5.62 7.36 -2.85
CA GLN A 49 5.23 6.28 -1.94
C GLN A 49 6.39 5.33 -1.64
N SER A 50 7.06 4.84 -2.68
CA SER A 50 8.22 3.96 -2.54
C SER A 50 9.14 4.08 -3.75
N PHE A 51 10.41 4.26 -3.53
CA PHE A 51 11.40 4.29 -4.60
C PHE A 51 12.80 3.98 -4.08
N LEU A 52 13.66 3.55 -4.99
CA LEU A 52 15.05 3.23 -4.70
C LEU A 52 15.92 4.44 -5.05
N GLU A 53 16.67 4.96 -4.08
CA GLU A 53 17.65 6.01 -4.31
C GLU A 53 18.93 5.46 -5.00
N PRO A 54 19.73 6.33 -5.63
CA PRO A 54 20.96 5.88 -6.33
C PRO A 54 22.00 5.20 -5.44
N ASP A 55 21.99 5.42 -4.13
CA ASP A 55 22.85 4.78 -3.14
C ASP A 55 22.35 3.39 -2.72
N GLY A 56 21.15 3.00 -3.17
CA GLY A 56 20.53 1.70 -2.92
C GLY A 56 19.58 1.68 -1.73
N ASP A 57 19.31 2.81 -1.10
CA ASP A 57 18.34 2.91 0.00
C ASP A 57 16.92 3.07 -0.53
N PHE A 58 15.97 2.31 0.07
CA PHE A 58 14.54 2.51 -0.15
C PHE A 58 14.06 3.71 0.67
N VAL A 59 13.30 4.58 0.04
CA VAL A 59 12.68 5.75 0.67
C VAL A 59 11.24 5.92 0.19
N GLY A 60 10.44 6.67 0.94
CA GLY A 60 9.06 6.97 0.59
C GLY A 60 8.09 6.74 1.74
N PHE A 61 6.85 7.13 1.53
CA PHE A 61 5.80 7.04 2.53
C PHE A 61 5.54 5.58 2.96
N ASP A 62 5.37 4.66 2.01
CA ASP A 62 5.14 3.23 2.26
C ASP A 62 6.33 2.59 2.96
N ILE A 63 7.55 3.01 2.60
CA ILE A 63 8.78 2.54 3.20
C ILE A 63 8.86 2.94 4.68
N ASP A 64 8.50 4.18 5.01
CA ASP A 64 8.50 4.66 6.39
C ASP A 64 7.38 4.01 7.22
N VAL A 65 6.21 3.75 6.61
CA VAL A 65 5.13 2.96 7.25
C VAL A 65 5.61 1.53 7.54
N ALA A 66 6.26 0.86 6.59
CA ALA A 66 6.80 -0.48 6.79
C ALA A 66 7.88 -0.52 7.88
N ARG A 67 8.77 0.46 7.92
CA ARG A 67 9.79 0.60 8.98
C ARG A 67 9.17 0.82 10.35
N GLU A 68 8.10 1.64 10.46
CA GLU A 68 7.40 1.85 11.73
C GLU A 68 6.67 0.57 12.18
N ILE A 69 6.10 -0.23 11.26
CA ILE A 69 5.55 -1.56 11.57
C ILE A 69 6.65 -2.47 12.13
N GLY A 70 7.80 -2.58 11.46
CA GLY A 70 8.94 -3.38 11.94
C GLY A 70 9.41 -2.96 13.31
N LYS A 71 9.55 -1.65 13.55
CA LYS A 71 9.92 -1.07 14.85
C LYS A 71 8.92 -1.42 15.95
N ARG A 72 7.60 -1.36 15.70
CA ARG A 72 6.56 -1.74 16.67
C ARG A 72 6.49 -3.24 16.91
N LEU A 73 6.86 -4.06 15.93
CA LEU A 73 7.02 -5.51 16.07
C LEU A 73 8.34 -5.90 16.75
N GLU A 74 9.29 -4.96 16.89
CA GLU A 74 10.65 -5.19 17.37
C GLU A 74 11.45 -6.15 16.47
N VAL A 75 11.30 -6.00 15.13
CA VAL A 75 12.00 -6.80 14.12
C VAL A 75 12.61 -5.91 13.02
N GLU A 76 13.63 -6.41 12.35
CA GLU A 76 14.21 -5.80 11.15
C GLU A 76 13.23 -5.87 9.97
N VAL A 77 13.32 -4.91 9.03
CA VAL A 77 12.54 -4.91 7.78
C VAL A 77 13.46 -5.26 6.62
N GLU A 78 13.12 -6.29 5.87
CA GLU A 78 13.76 -6.66 4.61
C GLU A 78 12.79 -6.36 3.47
N PHE A 79 13.17 -5.45 2.55
CA PHE A 79 12.37 -5.13 1.38
C PHE A 79 12.65 -6.09 0.23
N VAL A 80 11.60 -6.51 -0.47
CA VAL A 80 11.64 -7.27 -1.71
C VAL A 80 10.81 -6.55 -2.78
N THR A 81 11.17 -6.69 -4.04
CA THR A 81 10.58 -5.93 -5.15
C THR A 81 10.07 -6.85 -6.27
N PRO A 82 9.08 -7.71 -5.99
CA PRO A 82 8.40 -8.44 -7.05
C PRO A 82 7.57 -7.47 -7.91
N ASP A 83 7.29 -7.86 -9.16
CA ASP A 83 6.41 -7.08 -10.02
C ASP A 83 5.01 -6.94 -9.43
N TRP A 84 4.35 -5.81 -9.69
CA TRP A 84 3.05 -5.48 -9.09
C TRP A 84 1.95 -6.51 -9.41
N ASP A 85 1.92 -7.04 -10.62
CA ASP A 85 0.98 -8.08 -11.03
C ASP A 85 1.19 -9.40 -10.25
N VAL A 86 2.43 -9.72 -9.88
CA VAL A 86 2.76 -10.86 -9.01
C VAL A 86 2.26 -10.63 -7.58
N ILE A 87 2.40 -9.40 -7.07
CA ILE A 87 1.90 -9.04 -5.73
C ILE A 87 0.38 -9.14 -5.70
N THR A 88 -0.31 -8.51 -6.66
CA THR A 88 -1.78 -8.45 -6.71
C THR A 88 -2.44 -9.76 -7.05
N ALA A 89 -1.73 -10.71 -7.68
CA ALA A 89 -2.23 -12.05 -7.94
C ALA A 89 -2.36 -12.91 -6.66
N GLY A 90 -1.73 -12.51 -5.55
CA GLY A 90 -1.68 -13.32 -4.33
C GLY A 90 -0.86 -14.61 -4.50
N ASN A 91 -0.98 -15.53 -3.54
CA ASN A 91 -0.25 -16.80 -3.57
C ASN A 91 1.27 -16.61 -3.68
N TRP A 92 1.81 -15.82 -2.75
CA TRP A 92 3.21 -15.36 -2.74
C TRP A 92 4.25 -16.46 -2.46
N GLY A 93 3.80 -17.66 -2.12
CA GLY A 93 4.67 -18.82 -1.88
C GLY A 93 5.66 -18.61 -0.74
N ASP A 94 5.27 -17.88 0.30
CA ASP A 94 6.09 -17.54 1.47
C ASP A 94 7.39 -16.76 1.15
N GLN A 95 7.46 -16.11 -0.01
CA GLN A 95 8.64 -15.33 -0.41
C GLN A 95 8.75 -14.03 0.39
N TRP A 96 7.62 -13.46 0.78
CA TRP A 96 7.51 -12.31 1.70
C TRP A 96 6.26 -12.45 2.57
N ASP A 97 6.17 -11.63 3.63
CA ASP A 97 5.14 -11.75 4.66
C ASP A 97 3.97 -10.81 4.47
N ILE A 98 4.26 -9.57 4.08
CA ILE A 98 3.28 -8.50 3.91
C ILE A 98 3.62 -7.65 2.69
N SER A 99 2.63 -6.94 2.16
CA SER A 99 2.82 -5.89 1.16
C SER A 99 2.48 -4.53 1.77
N VAL A 100 3.43 -3.59 1.71
CA VAL A 100 3.23 -2.17 1.99
C VAL A 100 3.65 -1.43 0.72
N GLY A 101 2.69 -1.25 -0.18
CA GLY A 101 2.91 -0.73 -1.52
C GLY A 101 1.63 -0.10 -2.07
N SER A 102 0.92 0.68 -1.23
CA SER A 102 -0.27 1.44 -1.65
C SER A 102 -1.33 0.57 -2.30
N MET A 103 -1.63 -0.59 -1.68
CA MET A 103 -2.61 -1.52 -2.26
C MET A 103 -4.04 -1.14 -1.89
N THR A 104 -4.82 -0.78 -2.90
CA THR A 104 -6.25 -0.50 -2.75
C THR A 104 -7.01 -1.75 -2.31
N ILE A 105 -7.86 -1.61 -1.31
CA ILE A 105 -8.83 -2.64 -0.91
C ILE A 105 -9.86 -2.78 -2.01
N THR A 106 -9.93 -3.94 -2.66
CA THR A 106 -10.95 -4.25 -3.68
C THR A 106 -11.60 -5.59 -3.38
N THR A 107 -12.83 -5.82 -3.91
CA THR A 107 -13.52 -7.11 -3.74
C THR A 107 -12.69 -8.27 -4.30
N ALA A 108 -12.07 -8.09 -5.46
CA ALA A 108 -11.23 -9.11 -6.09
C ALA A 108 -10.00 -9.44 -5.22
N ARG A 109 -9.31 -8.43 -4.70
CA ARG A 109 -8.12 -8.62 -3.86
C ARG A 109 -8.47 -9.20 -2.49
N GLN A 110 -9.60 -8.80 -1.89
CA GLN A 110 -10.09 -9.37 -0.63
C GLN A 110 -10.41 -10.86 -0.71
N ALA A 111 -10.71 -11.40 -1.90
CA ALA A 111 -10.93 -12.83 -2.08
C ALA A 111 -9.65 -13.67 -1.83
N ILE A 112 -8.48 -13.10 -2.06
CA ILE A 112 -7.18 -13.79 -2.03
C ILE A 112 -6.20 -13.25 -0.99
N MET A 113 -6.44 -12.06 -0.43
CA MET A 113 -5.60 -11.41 0.58
C MET A 113 -6.43 -10.95 1.78
N HIS A 114 -5.78 -10.85 2.94
CA HIS A 114 -6.26 -10.10 4.09
C HIS A 114 -5.76 -8.67 3.98
N PHE A 115 -6.57 -7.73 4.45
CA PHE A 115 -6.22 -6.32 4.54
C PHE A 115 -6.35 -5.82 5.97
N THR A 116 -5.51 -4.88 6.34
CA THR A 116 -5.71 -4.04 7.53
C THR A 116 -6.75 -2.96 7.24
N GLN A 117 -7.11 -2.15 8.23
CA GLN A 117 -7.70 -0.86 7.98
C GLN A 117 -6.77 -0.02 7.10
N PRO A 118 -7.30 0.95 6.32
CA PRO A 118 -6.47 1.81 5.48
C PRO A 118 -5.45 2.61 6.30
N TYR A 119 -4.23 2.73 5.81
CA TYR A 119 -3.24 3.60 6.42
C TYR A 119 -3.19 4.98 5.76
N TYR A 120 -3.72 5.14 4.54
CA TYR A 120 -3.97 6.42 3.91
C TYR A 120 -4.98 6.29 2.76
N TYR A 121 -5.36 7.44 2.19
CA TYR A 121 -6.33 7.56 1.11
C TYR A 121 -5.75 8.45 0.03
N THR A 122 -5.95 8.11 -1.24
CA THR A 122 -5.56 8.96 -2.37
C THR A 122 -6.59 8.91 -3.48
N PRO A 123 -6.89 10.06 -4.12
CA PRO A 123 -7.77 10.04 -5.27
C PRO A 123 -7.03 9.64 -6.54
N ALA A 124 -7.72 8.94 -7.45
CA ALA A 124 -7.29 8.69 -8.81
C ALA A 124 -7.45 9.95 -9.66
N GLN A 125 -6.41 10.33 -10.40
CA GLN A 125 -6.32 11.57 -11.15
C GLN A 125 -5.81 11.35 -12.57
N PHE A 126 -6.52 11.87 -13.56
CA PHE A 126 -6.00 11.97 -14.91
C PHE A 126 -4.96 13.08 -15.04
N ALA A 127 -3.93 12.80 -15.81
CA ALA A 127 -3.03 13.82 -16.32
C ALA A 127 -2.81 13.62 -17.83
N ALA A 128 -2.45 14.70 -18.52
CA ALA A 128 -2.16 14.66 -19.94
C ALA A 128 -0.87 15.44 -20.23
N ALA A 129 -0.18 15.07 -21.32
CA ALA A 129 0.94 15.82 -21.84
C ALA A 129 0.55 17.30 -22.08
N THR A 130 1.46 18.23 -21.76
CA THR A 130 1.16 19.68 -21.85
C THR A 130 0.87 20.16 -23.27
N ASP A 131 1.37 19.47 -24.28
CA ASP A 131 1.15 19.73 -25.71
C ASP A 131 -0.05 18.98 -26.31
N SER A 132 -0.74 18.14 -25.51
CA SER A 132 -1.96 17.42 -25.90
C SER A 132 -3.15 18.37 -26.01
N ASP A 133 -4.12 18.06 -26.86
CA ASP A 133 -5.40 18.76 -26.98
C ASP A 133 -6.42 18.42 -25.89
N VAL A 134 -6.17 17.36 -25.07
CA VAL A 134 -7.07 16.90 -23.99
C VAL A 134 -7.08 17.88 -22.84
N GLN A 135 -8.19 18.58 -22.61
CA GLN A 135 -8.34 19.64 -21.58
C GLN A 135 -9.32 19.24 -20.47
N THR A 136 -10.33 18.44 -20.80
CA THR A 136 -11.43 18.05 -19.92
C THR A 136 -11.56 16.53 -19.85
N LEU A 137 -12.35 16.01 -18.90
CA LEU A 137 -12.64 14.56 -18.82
C LEU A 137 -13.36 14.03 -20.05
N GLU A 138 -14.20 14.86 -20.69
CA GLU A 138 -14.94 14.51 -21.92
C GLU A 138 -13.98 14.29 -23.10
N ASP A 139 -12.88 15.04 -23.18
CA ASP A 139 -11.87 14.91 -24.23
C ASP A 139 -11.09 13.60 -24.16
N ILE A 140 -11.17 12.87 -23.02
CA ILE A 140 -10.49 11.57 -22.83
C ILE A 140 -11.23 10.47 -23.58
N SER A 141 -12.52 10.62 -23.86
CA SER A 141 -13.30 9.62 -24.60
C SER A 141 -12.66 9.33 -25.96
N GLY A 142 -12.45 8.05 -26.27
CA GLY A 142 -11.80 7.59 -27.49
C GLY A 142 -10.27 7.69 -27.50
N GLN A 143 -9.64 8.19 -26.41
CA GLN A 143 -8.19 8.31 -26.32
C GLN A 143 -7.51 7.01 -25.85
N ALA A 144 -6.20 6.90 -26.13
CA ALA A 144 -5.32 5.94 -25.48
C ALA A 144 -4.89 6.51 -24.12
N VAL A 145 -5.09 5.75 -23.04
CA VAL A 145 -4.75 6.13 -21.67
C VAL A 145 -3.76 5.14 -21.09
N CYS A 146 -2.60 5.64 -20.67
CA CYS A 146 -1.60 4.84 -19.99
C CYS A 146 -1.99 4.61 -18.51
N VAL A 147 -1.76 3.38 -18.05
CA VAL A 147 -1.97 2.94 -16.66
C VAL A 147 -0.89 1.94 -16.26
N GLY A 148 -0.64 1.77 -14.97
CA GLY A 148 0.13 0.63 -14.48
C GLY A 148 -0.65 -0.68 -14.64
N THR A 149 0.03 -1.75 -15.01
CA THR A 149 -0.55 -3.10 -15.15
C THR A 149 -1.12 -3.58 -13.81
N ALA A 150 -2.29 -4.24 -13.85
CA ALA A 150 -2.99 -4.82 -12.69
C ALA A 150 -3.36 -3.79 -11.60
N THR A 151 -3.45 -2.50 -11.96
CA THR A 151 -3.92 -1.44 -11.08
C THR A 151 -5.43 -1.32 -11.06
N THR A 152 -5.95 -0.60 -10.07
CA THR A 152 -7.37 -0.20 -10.02
C THR A 152 -7.73 0.75 -11.16
N TYR A 153 -6.76 1.53 -11.64
CA TYR A 153 -6.90 2.44 -12.79
C TYR A 153 -7.22 1.67 -14.07
N GLU A 154 -6.48 0.59 -14.33
CA GLU A 154 -6.74 -0.31 -15.45
C GLU A 154 -8.11 -0.97 -15.33
N SER A 155 -8.46 -1.52 -14.17
CA SER A 155 -9.75 -2.16 -13.91
C SER A 155 -10.91 -1.19 -14.10
N TRP A 156 -10.79 0.04 -13.58
CA TRP A 156 -11.84 1.06 -13.68
C TRP A 156 -12.08 1.50 -15.12
N LEU A 157 -11.03 1.75 -15.90
CA LEU A 157 -11.14 2.09 -17.32
C LEU A 157 -11.72 0.95 -18.16
N ASN A 158 -11.43 -0.30 -17.78
CA ASN A 158 -11.98 -1.49 -18.44
C ASN A 158 -13.41 -1.85 -17.98
N GLY A 159 -13.98 -1.08 -17.03
CA GLY A 159 -15.36 -1.25 -16.55
C GLY A 159 -15.57 -2.37 -15.55
N ASP A 160 -14.51 -2.90 -14.92
CA ASP A 160 -14.60 -3.92 -13.86
C ASP A 160 -14.96 -3.30 -12.50
N LEU A 161 -16.15 -2.72 -12.41
CA LEU A 161 -16.63 -2.09 -11.17
C LEU A 161 -16.98 -3.12 -10.09
N GLU A 162 -17.35 -4.35 -10.46
CA GLU A 162 -17.67 -5.44 -9.52
C GLU A 162 -16.39 -5.93 -8.84
N GLY A 163 -15.32 -6.15 -9.61
CA GLY A 163 -14.00 -6.55 -9.06
C GLY A 163 -13.38 -5.47 -8.18
N LEU A 164 -13.57 -4.21 -8.53
CA LEU A 164 -13.15 -3.07 -7.73
C LEU A 164 -13.91 -3.01 -6.40
N GLY A 165 -15.25 -3.09 -6.43
CA GLY A 165 -16.11 -3.04 -5.25
C GLY A 165 -15.93 -1.77 -4.41
N LEU A 166 -15.59 -0.65 -5.07
CA LEU A 166 -15.46 0.64 -4.40
C LEU A 166 -16.82 1.12 -3.90
N PRO A 167 -16.87 1.73 -2.68
CA PRO A 167 -18.09 2.36 -2.19
C PRO A 167 -18.60 3.43 -3.16
N ALA A 168 -19.92 3.57 -3.27
CA ALA A 168 -20.53 4.54 -4.21
C ALA A 168 -20.10 5.99 -3.91
N GLU A 169 -19.88 6.31 -2.64
CA GLU A 169 -19.38 7.61 -2.18
C GLU A 169 -17.94 7.89 -2.58
N SER A 170 -17.17 6.84 -2.90
CA SER A 170 -15.80 6.96 -3.38
C SER A 170 -15.70 7.11 -4.90
N LEU A 171 -16.81 6.94 -5.64
CA LEU A 171 -16.86 7.13 -7.08
C LEU A 171 -17.36 8.55 -7.39
N TYR A 172 -16.52 9.38 -8.00
CA TYR A 172 -16.81 10.79 -8.28
C TYR A 172 -17.19 11.03 -9.75
N ALA A 173 -16.82 10.11 -10.64
CA ALA A 173 -17.15 10.16 -12.07
C ALA A 173 -17.37 8.76 -12.65
N GLU A 174 -18.01 8.71 -13.82
CA GLU A 174 -18.03 7.53 -14.67
C GLU A 174 -16.77 7.46 -15.53
N ALA A 175 -16.34 6.23 -15.88
CA ALA A 175 -15.20 6.06 -16.79
C ALA A 175 -15.51 6.66 -18.16
N PRO A 176 -14.55 7.36 -18.79
CA PRO A 176 -14.72 7.89 -20.14
C PRO A 176 -14.99 6.75 -21.13
N ALA A 177 -15.85 7.02 -22.11
CA ALA A 177 -16.25 6.01 -23.08
C ALA A 177 -15.15 5.73 -24.11
N ASP A 178 -15.13 4.51 -24.65
CA ASP A 178 -14.29 4.10 -25.77
C ASP A 178 -12.78 4.32 -25.58
N VAL A 179 -12.32 4.34 -24.31
CA VAL A 179 -10.90 4.46 -23.97
C VAL A 179 -10.15 3.19 -24.37
N THR A 180 -8.96 3.34 -24.91
CA THR A 180 -8.00 2.24 -25.10
C THR A 180 -6.97 2.27 -23.96
N THR A 181 -6.99 1.29 -23.06
CA THR A 181 -5.96 1.19 -22.01
C THR A 181 -4.62 0.76 -22.61
N VAL A 182 -3.55 1.43 -22.22
CA VAL A 182 -2.15 1.09 -22.56
C VAL A 182 -1.41 0.77 -21.27
N PRO A 183 -1.38 -0.49 -20.84
CA PRO A 183 -0.71 -0.86 -19.59
C PRO A 183 0.81 -0.85 -19.78
N LEU A 184 1.51 -0.19 -18.86
CA LEU A 184 2.96 -0.30 -18.67
C LEU A 184 3.24 -0.98 -17.32
N THR A 185 4.50 -1.31 -17.06
CA THR A 185 4.87 -2.05 -15.83
C THR A 185 4.46 -1.29 -14.58
N THR A 186 4.75 0.03 -14.53
CA THR A 186 4.39 0.91 -13.42
C THR A 186 3.71 2.19 -13.90
N ASP A 187 3.05 2.90 -12.99
CA ASP A 187 2.48 4.23 -13.28
C ASP A 187 3.58 5.26 -13.59
N ALA A 188 4.75 5.13 -12.94
CA ALA A 188 5.90 5.99 -13.22
C ALA A 188 6.41 5.83 -14.66
N ASP A 189 6.33 4.62 -15.23
CA ASP A 189 6.69 4.39 -16.64
C ASP A 189 5.80 5.18 -17.59
N CYS A 190 4.52 5.40 -17.25
CA CYS A 190 3.63 6.25 -18.03
C CYS A 190 4.10 7.71 -18.07
N VAL A 191 4.51 8.26 -16.92
CA VAL A 191 5.07 9.61 -16.82
C VAL A 191 6.37 9.71 -17.64
N GLN A 192 7.30 8.77 -17.43
CA GLN A 192 8.57 8.73 -18.14
C GLN A 192 8.42 8.58 -19.66
N ALA A 193 7.41 7.81 -20.10
CA ALA A 193 7.11 7.64 -21.52
C ALA A 193 6.65 8.97 -22.17
N ILE A 194 5.82 9.76 -21.46
CA ILE A 194 5.43 11.11 -21.91
C ILE A 194 6.65 12.04 -21.93
N GLU A 195 7.49 12.02 -20.90
CA GLU A 195 8.74 12.81 -20.84
C GLU A 195 9.69 12.47 -21.99
N ALA A 196 9.75 11.17 -22.37
CA ALA A 196 10.56 10.69 -23.49
C ALA A 196 9.95 11.00 -24.87
N GLY A 197 8.76 11.63 -24.93
CA GLY A 197 8.07 11.99 -26.17
C GLY A 197 7.43 10.79 -26.89
N ARG A 198 6.98 9.74 -26.17
CA ARG A 198 6.20 8.66 -26.78
C ARG A 198 4.86 9.19 -27.27
N GLU A 199 4.49 8.84 -28.50
CA GLU A 199 3.26 9.30 -29.17
C GLU A 199 2.10 8.29 -29.08
N GLU A 200 2.30 7.14 -28.41
CA GLU A 200 1.32 6.06 -28.33
C GLU A 200 0.10 6.47 -27.49
N PHE A 201 0.31 7.33 -26.51
CA PHE A 201 -0.71 7.94 -25.65
C PHE A 201 -0.22 9.33 -25.19
N ALA A 202 -1.18 10.19 -24.87
CA ALA A 202 -0.91 11.51 -24.30
C ALA A 202 -1.55 11.68 -22.91
N VAL A 203 -2.32 10.70 -22.45
CA VAL A 203 -3.09 10.71 -21.20
C VAL A 203 -2.66 9.56 -20.33
N LEU A 204 -2.60 9.77 -19.02
CA LEU A 204 -2.42 8.73 -18.01
C LEU A 204 -3.46 8.87 -16.90
N LEU A 205 -3.77 7.75 -16.23
CA LEU A 205 -4.54 7.71 -14.99
C LEU A 205 -3.71 7.03 -13.92
N THR A 206 -3.51 7.71 -12.79
CA THR A 206 -2.74 7.21 -11.65
C THR A 206 -3.19 7.91 -10.37
N SER A 207 -2.52 7.65 -9.23
CA SER A 207 -2.81 8.36 -8.00
C SER A 207 -2.44 9.85 -8.11
N ASN A 208 -3.22 10.71 -7.45
CA ASN A 208 -2.95 12.13 -7.43
C ASN A 208 -1.57 12.46 -6.85
N THR A 209 -1.07 11.67 -5.92
CA THR A 209 0.26 11.85 -5.32
C THR A 209 1.39 11.66 -6.33
N VAL A 210 1.27 10.70 -7.25
CA VAL A 210 2.21 10.50 -8.37
C VAL A 210 2.14 11.70 -9.33
N VAL A 211 0.94 12.15 -9.68
CA VAL A 211 0.76 13.33 -10.55
C VAL A 211 1.38 14.58 -9.94
N GLU A 212 1.15 14.83 -8.64
CA GLU A 212 1.75 15.99 -7.94
C GLU A 212 3.29 15.90 -7.89
N ALA A 213 3.84 14.72 -7.60
CA ALA A 213 5.29 14.52 -7.59
C ALA A 213 5.90 14.73 -8.98
N ALA A 214 5.26 14.23 -10.04
CA ALA A 214 5.68 14.43 -11.41
C ALA A 214 5.64 15.93 -11.82
N LEU A 215 4.58 16.65 -11.44
CA LEU A 215 4.49 18.09 -11.66
C LEU A 215 5.58 18.85 -10.90
N ALA A 216 5.84 18.50 -9.66
CA ALA A 216 6.89 19.12 -8.83
C ALA A 216 8.29 18.87 -9.39
N SER A 217 8.53 17.73 -10.05
CA SER A 217 9.79 17.41 -10.75
C SER A 217 9.93 18.12 -12.11
N GLY A 218 8.86 18.74 -12.61
CA GLY A 218 8.85 19.46 -13.88
C GLY A 218 8.49 18.59 -15.08
N ALA A 219 7.85 17.44 -14.86
CA ALA A 219 7.33 16.60 -15.94
C ALA A 219 6.39 17.43 -16.85
N PRO A 220 6.44 17.22 -18.18
CA PRO A 220 5.64 18.00 -19.14
C PRO A 220 4.19 17.48 -19.19
N ILE A 221 3.55 17.38 -18.03
CA ILE A 221 2.15 16.97 -17.87
C ILE A 221 1.33 18.06 -17.19
N ARG A 222 0.01 17.95 -17.26
CA ARG A 222 -0.95 18.73 -16.49
C ARG A 222 -2.09 17.84 -16.02
N LYS A 223 -2.73 18.20 -14.92
CA LYS A 223 -3.97 17.53 -14.48
C LYS A 223 -5.09 17.78 -15.48
N VAL A 224 -5.95 16.78 -15.66
CA VAL A 224 -7.17 16.86 -16.46
C VAL A 224 -8.37 16.59 -15.55
N GLY A 225 -9.28 17.55 -15.48
CA GLY A 225 -10.48 17.45 -14.64
C GLY A 225 -10.18 17.40 -13.14
N THR A 226 -11.19 16.95 -12.41
CA THR A 226 -11.10 16.62 -10.97
C THR A 226 -10.80 15.14 -10.78
N PRO A 227 -10.41 14.68 -9.57
CA PRO A 227 -10.28 13.26 -9.26
C PRO A 227 -11.55 12.47 -9.63
N VAL A 228 -11.37 11.22 -10.03
CA VAL A 228 -12.47 10.39 -10.55
C VAL A 228 -12.97 9.35 -9.55
N TYR A 229 -12.16 8.92 -8.61
CA TYR A 229 -12.55 8.13 -7.43
C TYR A 229 -11.49 8.24 -6.34
N SER A 230 -11.81 7.76 -5.14
CA SER A 230 -10.88 7.66 -4.00
C SER A 230 -10.55 6.19 -3.71
N GLU A 231 -9.32 5.96 -3.26
CA GLU A 231 -8.80 4.65 -2.93
C GLU A 231 -8.50 4.55 -1.44
N ASP A 232 -8.91 3.44 -0.83
CA ASP A 232 -8.58 3.05 0.53
C ASP A 232 -7.36 2.13 0.47
N LEU A 233 -6.21 2.61 0.95
CA LEU A 233 -4.92 1.95 0.76
C LEU A 233 -4.46 1.28 2.05
N ALA A 234 -4.24 -0.04 2.02
CA ALA A 234 -4.00 -0.84 3.20
C ALA A 234 -2.80 -1.80 3.04
N VAL A 235 -2.32 -2.30 4.19
CA VAL A 235 -1.35 -3.39 4.21
C VAL A 235 -2.05 -4.68 3.83
N ALA A 236 -1.47 -5.43 2.90
CA ALA A 236 -1.99 -6.72 2.44
C ALA A 236 -1.16 -7.89 2.96
N ILE A 237 -1.82 -9.01 3.25
CA ILE A 237 -1.22 -10.26 3.71
C ILE A 237 -1.86 -11.43 2.93
N ASP A 238 -1.03 -12.32 2.37
CA ASP A 238 -1.52 -13.47 1.59
C ASP A 238 -2.36 -14.41 2.45
N ARG A 239 -3.56 -14.79 1.96
CA ARG A 239 -4.42 -15.81 2.61
C ARG A 239 -3.82 -17.21 2.51
N ASN A 240 -3.00 -17.48 1.50
CA ASN A 240 -2.43 -18.80 1.21
C ASN A 240 -1.03 -18.98 1.79
N HIS A 241 -0.60 -18.12 2.71
CA HIS A 241 0.68 -18.30 3.41
C HIS A 241 0.70 -19.65 4.15
N SER A 242 1.82 -20.39 4.14
CA SER A 242 1.95 -21.72 4.77
C SER A 242 1.78 -21.69 6.30
N LYS A 243 2.04 -20.55 6.93
CA LYS A 243 1.78 -20.25 8.36
C LYS A 243 0.47 -19.48 8.47
N ASP A 244 -0.32 -19.76 9.50
CA ASP A 244 -1.56 -19.02 9.77
C ASP A 244 -1.26 -17.52 9.93
N PRO A 245 -1.81 -16.64 9.05
CA PRO A 245 -1.55 -15.21 9.09
C PRO A 245 -2.43 -14.44 10.09
N ALA A 246 -3.46 -15.05 10.69
CA ALA A 246 -4.49 -14.34 11.46
C ALA A 246 -3.93 -13.44 12.56
N SER A 247 -2.97 -13.95 13.34
CA SER A 247 -2.34 -13.16 14.42
C SER A 247 -1.48 -12.00 13.88
N LEU A 248 -0.89 -12.12 12.70
CA LEU A 248 -0.15 -11.03 12.05
C LEU A 248 -1.10 -9.95 11.55
N VAL A 249 -2.21 -10.35 10.90
CA VAL A 249 -3.25 -9.42 10.43
C VAL A 249 -3.77 -8.58 11.60
N GLU A 250 -4.18 -9.23 12.72
CA GLU A 250 -4.67 -8.54 13.91
C GLU A 250 -3.63 -7.59 14.51
N ALA A 251 -2.38 -8.03 14.60
CA ALA A 251 -1.30 -7.22 15.16
C ALA A 251 -1.03 -5.98 14.30
N ILE A 252 -0.92 -6.11 12.97
CA ILE A 252 -0.66 -4.97 12.09
C ILE A 252 -1.88 -4.05 12.02
N ASP A 253 -3.09 -4.58 11.92
CA ASP A 253 -4.31 -3.77 11.94
C ASP A 253 -4.40 -2.87 13.19
N LYS A 254 -4.12 -3.46 14.35
CA LYS A 254 -4.03 -2.72 15.61
C LYS A 254 -2.95 -1.62 15.55
N MET A 255 -1.77 -1.93 15.00
CA MET A 255 -0.68 -0.95 14.87
C MET A 255 -1.05 0.20 13.94
N ILE A 256 -1.74 -0.07 12.81
CA ILE A 256 -2.24 0.99 11.92
C ILE A 256 -3.22 1.89 12.68
N GLY A 257 -4.16 1.33 13.47
CA GLY A 257 -5.05 2.12 14.33
C GLY A 257 -4.32 2.96 15.39
N GLU A 258 -3.25 2.43 15.98
CA GLU A 258 -2.37 3.17 16.88
C GLU A 258 -1.64 4.30 16.15
N MET A 259 -1.11 4.07 14.93
CA MET A 259 -0.42 5.07 14.11
C MET A 259 -1.35 6.19 13.64
N HIS A 260 -2.64 5.90 13.43
CA HIS A 260 -3.67 6.94 13.26
C HIS A 260 -3.84 7.76 14.54
N SER A 261 -3.99 7.09 15.67
CA SER A 261 -4.35 7.73 16.94
C SER A 261 -3.21 8.59 17.53
N ASP A 262 -1.97 8.17 17.36
CA ASP A 262 -0.78 8.88 17.86
C ASP A 262 -0.21 9.90 16.87
N GLY A 263 -0.80 10.03 15.67
CA GLY A 263 -0.42 11.00 14.66
C GLY A 263 0.79 10.61 13.81
N THR A 264 1.28 9.39 13.92
CA THR A 264 2.42 8.90 13.12
C THR A 264 2.10 8.96 11.63
N LEU A 265 0.92 8.43 11.20
CA LEU A 265 0.52 8.45 9.79
C LEU A 265 0.34 9.87 9.26
N ALA A 266 -0.27 10.76 10.04
CA ALA A 266 -0.42 12.16 9.67
C ALA A 266 0.94 12.85 9.49
N ALA A 267 1.91 12.58 10.37
CA ALA A 267 3.26 13.14 10.27
C ALA A 267 3.99 12.64 9.01
N LEU A 268 3.96 11.34 8.75
CA LEU A 268 4.56 10.74 7.55
C LEU A 268 3.89 11.24 6.28
N SER A 269 2.55 11.33 6.26
CA SER A 269 1.79 11.85 5.14
C SER A 269 2.17 13.30 4.81
N ASN A 270 2.25 14.16 5.82
CA ASN A 270 2.69 15.54 5.64
C ASN A 270 4.14 15.63 5.14
N GLN A 271 5.03 14.75 5.61
CA GLN A 271 6.42 14.71 5.18
C GLN A 271 6.54 14.40 3.68
N TRP A 272 5.79 13.41 3.19
CA TRP A 272 5.94 12.89 1.84
C TRP A 272 5.02 13.56 0.81
N PHE A 273 3.81 13.94 1.21
CA PHE A 273 2.78 14.46 0.31
C PHE A 273 2.48 15.96 0.54
N GLY A 274 3.00 16.55 1.61
CA GLY A 274 2.68 17.95 1.98
C GLY A 274 1.26 18.13 2.50
N ALA A 275 0.52 17.05 2.72
CA ALA A 275 -0.86 17.03 3.21
C ALA A 275 -1.12 15.78 4.05
N ASP A 276 -2.10 15.83 4.95
CA ASP A 276 -2.55 14.68 5.71
C ASP A 276 -3.56 13.86 4.91
N LEU A 277 -3.09 12.81 4.26
CA LEU A 277 -3.90 11.83 3.51
C LEU A 277 -4.28 10.62 4.37
N SER A 278 -3.96 10.59 5.66
CA SER A 278 -4.36 9.50 6.57
C SER A 278 -5.82 9.59 7.00
N LEU A 279 -6.49 10.69 6.73
CA LEU A 279 -7.89 10.91 7.06
C LEU A 279 -8.81 10.43 5.92
N ASN A 280 -9.85 9.66 6.29
CA ASN A 280 -10.85 9.24 5.30
C ASN A 280 -11.53 10.47 4.68
N PRO A 281 -11.46 10.67 3.35
CA PRO A 281 -12.11 11.81 2.69
C PRO A 281 -13.64 11.68 2.66
N ASN A 282 -14.18 10.48 2.92
CA ASN A 282 -15.62 10.15 2.92
C ASN A 282 -16.00 9.51 4.27
N PRO A 283 -16.00 10.27 5.41
CA PRO A 283 -16.17 9.72 6.75
C PRO A 283 -17.63 9.26 7.03
#